data_c57371504fa1708033e3a2533b2840b8
#
_entry.id   c57371504fa1708033e3a2533b2840b8
#
_cell.length_a   1.000
_cell.length_b   1.000
_cell.length_c   1.000
_cell.angle_alpha   90.00
_cell.angle_beta   90.00
_cell.angle_gamma   90.00
#
_symmetry.space_group_name_H-M   'P 1'
#
loop_
_entity.id
_entity.type
_entity.pdbx_description
1 polymer ?
#
loop_
_entity_poly.entity_id
_entity_poly.type
_entity_poly.pdbx_seq_one_letter_code
_entity_poly.pdbx_strand_id
1 'polypeptide(L)'
;MNVTQARLQSVGESDVLMLQRFDRQYCETGTDKGYLRFGLVSGLTVLDCGDSHLERERWSYPLLADNLRRWSDKPEADCAELFKRMVFNAAVTNNDDHPRNHALLRRQKGWRLSPAYDLVPTPVISRERRDLALTVGHYGRTASIYNLLSQAGRFGLSEEEARAEINRMIEVLRNWREIFYTCGVSAKDADTIAPALLPDCFFLEKRPEE
;
A
#
# COMPACT_ATOMS: atom_id res chain seq x y z
N MET A 1 -0.79 2.75 9.57
CA MET A 1 -0.80 3.29 8.19
C MET A 1 -1.70 4.52 8.10
N ASN A 2 -1.32 5.49 7.31
CA ASN A 2 -2.14 6.64 6.96
C ASN A 2 -2.96 6.29 5.70
N VAL A 3 -4.29 6.13 5.84
CA VAL A 3 -5.18 5.72 4.74
C VAL A 3 -6.20 6.80 4.44
N THR A 4 -6.67 6.86 3.19
CA THR A 4 -7.77 7.76 2.83
C THR A 4 -9.06 7.31 3.48
N GLN A 5 -9.91 8.26 3.83
CA GLN A 5 -11.24 7.93 4.36
C GLN A 5 -12.12 7.39 3.24
N ALA A 6 -12.76 6.27 3.51
CA ALA A 6 -13.68 5.61 2.61
C ALA A 6 -15.01 5.32 3.30
N ARG A 7 -16.11 5.34 2.55
CA ARG A 7 -17.42 4.89 3.01
C ARG A 7 -18.17 4.21 1.88
N LEU A 8 -18.89 3.17 2.20
CA LEU A 8 -19.85 2.56 1.29
C LEU A 8 -21.17 3.33 1.35
N GLN A 9 -21.79 3.57 0.21
CA GLN A 9 -23.08 4.23 0.11
C GLN A 9 -23.92 3.55 -0.96
N SER A 10 -25.12 3.09 -0.58
CA SER A 10 -26.07 2.54 -1.55
C SER A 10 -26.73 3.68 -2.34
N VAL A 11 -26.75 3.54 -3.66
CA VAL A 11 -27.35 4.46 -4.62
C VAL A 11 -28.25 3.64 -5.54
N GLY A 12 -29.56 3.66 -5.32
CA GLY A 12 -30.49 2.74 -5.98
C GLY A 12 -30.20 1.30 -5.59
N GLU A 13 -29.99 0.43 -6.57
CA GLU A 13 -29.68 -0.99 -6.37
C GLU A 13 -28.16 -1.30 -6.33
N SER A 14 -27.31 -0.27 -6.37
CA SER A 14 -25.86 -0.42 -6.44
C SER A 14 -25.18 0.17 -5.20
N ASP A 15 -24.13 -0.51 -4.73
CA ASP A 15 -23.25 0.02 -3.70
C ASP A 15 -22.07 0.76 -4.34
N VAL A 16 -21.82 1.97 -3.86
CA VAL A 16 -20.78 2.88 -4.37
C VAL A 16 -19.77 3.15 -3.27
N LEU A 17 -18.49 2.88 -3.54
CA LEU A 17 -17.40 3.26 -2.65
C LEU A 17 -17.06 4.74 -2.85
N MET A 18 -17.28 5.54 -1.80
CA MET A 18 -16.96 6.95 -1.76
C MET A 18 -15.63 7.16 -1.06
N LEU A 19 -14.67 7.78 -1.77
CA LEU A 19 -13.35 8.12 -1.23
C LEU A 19 -13.22 9.62 -1.00
N GLN A 20 -12.74 10.02 0.17
CA GLN A 20 -12.42 11.41 0.43
C GLN A 20 -11.16 11.82 -0.33
N ARG A 21 -11.27 12.84 -1.20
CA ARG A 21 -10.13 13.40 -1.93
C ARG A 21 -9.16 14.08 -0.96
N PHE A 22 -7.93 13.58 -0.86
CA PHE A 22 -6.87 14.16 -0.02
C PHE A 22 -6.08 15.26 -0.74
N ASP A 23 -6.21 15.36 -2.07
CA ASP A 23 -5.57 16.39 -2.89
C ASP A 23 -6.42 17.68 -3.00
N ARG A 24 -7.50 17.75 -2.25
CA ARG A 24 -8.41 18.92 -2.21
C ARG A 24 -8.83 19.23 -0.79
N GLN A 25 -8.92 20.51 -0.51
CA GLN A 25 -9.46 21.02 0.75
C GLN A 25 -10.57 22.03 0.45
N TYR A 26 -11.75 21.76 0.98
CA TYR A 26 -12.83 22.74 0.91
C TYR A 26 -12.46 23.98 1.71
N CYS A 27 -12.70 25.15 1.16
CA CYS A 27 -12.50 26.43 1.81
C CYS A 27 -13.66 27.39 1.50
N GLU A 28 -14.02 28.17 2.49
CA GLU A 28 -14.96 29.29 2.38
C GLU A 28 -14.19 30.56 2.75
N THR A 29 -14.18 31.55 1.86
CA THR A 29 -13.55 32.84 2.09
C THR A 29 -14.56 33.92 1.74
N GLY A 30 -15.27 34.42 2.76
CA GLY A 30 -16.39 35.35 2.55
C GLY A 30 -17.53 34.71 1.77
N THR A 31 -17.89 35.27 0.62
CA THR A 31 -18.94 34.73 -0.27
C THR A 31 -18.44 33.62 -1.20
N ASP A 32 -17.14 33.44 -1.32
CA ASP A 32 -16.54 32.48 -2.25
C ASP A 32 -16.39 31.11 -1.58
N LYS A 33 -17.00 30.11 -2.24
CA LYS A 33 -16.90 28.69 -1.84
C LYS A 33 -16.13 27.93 -2.89
N GLY A 34 -15.14 27.14 -2.48
CA GLY A 34 -14.33 26.41 -3.43
C GLY A 34 -13.41 25.37 -2.81
N TYR A 35 -12.53 24.83 -3.65
CA TYR A 35 -11.53 23.87 -3.23
C TYR A 35 -10.13 24.34 -3.53
N LEU A 36 -9.29 24.39 -2.51
CA LEU A 36 -7.84 24.40 -2.71
C LEU A 36 -7.42 23.05 -3.29
N ARG A 37 -6.58 23.09 -4.33
CA ARG A 37 -6.01 21.91 -4.96
C ARG A 37 -4.54 21.82 -4.61
N PHE A 38 -4.11 20.65 -4.16
CA PHE A 38 -2.72 20.36 -3.88
C PHE A 38 -2.08 19.65 -5.09
N GLY A 39 -0.81 19.92 -5.36
CA GLY A 39 -0.07 19.22 -6.39
C GLY A 39 0.04 17.74 -6.03
N LEU A 40 -0.18 16.89 -7.02
CA LEU A 40 -0.09 15.42 -6.88
C LEU A 40 0.75 14.87 -8.02
N VAL A 41 1.69 13.98 -7.69
CA VAL A 41 2.45 13.19 -8.66
C VAL A 41 2.35 11.72 -8.32
N SER A 42 2.11 10.88 -9.32
CA SER A 42 2.00 9.42 -9.13
C SER A 42 3.37 8.77 -8.93
N GLY A 43 3.39 7.57 -8.35
CA GLY A 43 4.60 6.76 -8.27
C GLY A 43 5.22 6.46 -9.64
N LEU A 44 4.43 6.36 -10.73
CA LEU A 44 4.96 6.25 -12.08
C LEU A 44 5.83 7.45 -12.44
N THR A 45 5.34 8.66 -12.19
CA THR A 45 6.10 9.91 -12.43
C THR A 45 7.35 9.97 -11.55
N VAL A 46 7.24 9.56 -10.26
CA VAL A 46 8.37 9.55 -9.32
C VAL A 46 9.43 8.54 -9.73
N LEU A 47 9.04 7.40 -10.25
CA LEU A 47 9.94 6.34 -10.73
C LEU A 47 10.47 6.60 -12.14
N ASP A 48 9.97 7.66 -12.82
CA ASP A 48 10.29 7.96 -14.22
C ASP A 48 10.10 6.72 -15.10
N CYS A 49 8.90 6.14 -15.06
CA CYS A 49 8.54 4.97 -15.84
C CYS A 49 7.11 5.05 -16.35
N GLY A 50 6.84 4.31 -17.43
CA GLY A 50 5.52 4.17 -18.00
C GLY A 50 4.67 3.10 -17.33
N ASP A 51 3.43 3.00 -17.79
CA ASP A 51 2.42 2.03 -17.34
C ASP A 51 2.47 0.72 -18.15
N SER A 52 3.51 0.55 -18.95
CA SER A 52 3.72 -0.62 -19.78
C SER A 52 4.37 -1.75 -18.99
N HIS A 53 3.96 -2.99 -19.26
CA HIS A 53 4.64 -4.18 -18.74
C HIS A 53 6.13 -4.25 -19.12
N LEU A 54 6.53 -3.58 -20.20
CA LEU A 54 7.93 -3.48 -20.63
C LEU A 54 8.80 -2.64 -19.69
N GLU A 55 8.19 -1.73 -18.92
CA GLU A 55 8.88 -0.88 -17.96
C GLU A 55 8.74 -1.35 -16.51
N ARG A 56 8.17 -2.53 -16.33
CA ARG A 56 7.87 -3.12 -15.02
C ARG A 56 9.12 -3.35 -14.14
N GLU A 57 10.29 -3.40 -14.71
CA GLU A 57 11.56 -3.51 -13.98
C GLU A 57 11.79 -2.30 -13.04
N ARG A 58 11.24 -1.13 -13.39
CA ARG A 58 11.32 0.07 -12.57
C ARG A 58 10.24 0.14 -11.48
N TRP A 59 9.24 -0.72 -11.53
CA TRP A 59 8.19 -0.78 -10.52
C TRP A 59 8.74 -1.42 -9.25
N SER A 60 9.14 -0.60 -8.29
CA SER A 60 9.90 -1.06 -7.14
C SER A 60 9.65 -0.20 -5.91
N TYR A 61 9.27 -0.85 -4.81
CA TYR A 61 9.17 -0.20 -3.50
C TYR A 61 10.52 0.36 -3.02
N PRO A 62 11.65 -0.40 -3.10
CA PRO A 62 12.95 0.15 -2.77
C PRO A 62 13.35 1.38 -3.60
N LEU A 63 13.07 1.40 -4.91
CA LEU A 63 13.31 2.59 -5.73
C LEU A 63 12.41 3.76 -5.36
N LEU A 64 11.15 3.47 -5.00
CA LEU A 64 10.23 4.50 -4.53
C LEU A 64 10.70 5.09 -3.19
N ALA A 65 11.22 4.26 -2.27
CA ALA A 65 11.83 4.73 -1.02
C ALA A 65 13.05 5.64 -1.26
N ASP A 66 13.92 5.31 -2.21
CA ASP A 66 15.06 6.17 -2.56
C ASP A 66 14.62 7.53 -3.10
N ASN A 67 13.54 7.55 -3.90
CA ASN A 67 12.97 8.81 -4.38
C ASN A 67 12.30 9.61 -3.26
N LEU A 68 11.61 8.94 -2.32
CA LEU A 68 11.05 9.61 -1.14
C LEU A 68 12.12 10.31 -0.31
N ARG A 69 13.33 9.73 -0.18
CA ARG A 69 14.44 10.38 0.53
C ARG A 69 14.88 11.68 -0.11
N ARG A 70 14.73 11.80 -1.44
CA ARG A 70 15.11 13.01 -2.19
C ARG A 70 14.04 14.08 -2.21
N TRP A 71 12.76 13.66 -2.19
CA TRP A 71 11.64 14.54 -2.48
C TRP A 71 10.81 14.90 -1.25
N SER A 72 10.77 14.01 -0.24
CA SER A 72 9.92 14.22 0.93
C SER A 72 10.51 15.21 1.92
N ASP A 73 9.65 16.04 2.51
CA ASP A 73 9.99 16.90 3.66
C ASP A 73 10.26 16.10 4.95
N LYS A 74 9.78 14.87 5.03
CA LYS A 74 9.96 13.96 6.17
C LYS A 74 10.31 12.55 5.66
N PRO A 75 11.49 12.38 5.07
CA PRO A 75 11.86 11.17 4.34
C PRO A 75 11.82 9.91 5.22
N GLU A 76 12.29 9.99 6.46
CA GLU A 76 12.29 8.85 7.39
C GLU A 76 10.86 8.36 7.67
N ALA A 77 9.94 9.28 7.98
CA ALA A 77 8.55 8.94 8.26
C ALA A 77 7.83 8.38 7.01
N ASP A 78 8.09 8.94 5.84
CA ASP A 78 7.44 8.51 4.60
C ASP A 78 8.00 7.18 4.07
N CYS A 79 9.31 6.92 4.25
CA CYS A 79 9.90 5.62 3.94
C CYS A 79 9.39 4.51 4.88
N ALA A 80 9.30 4.78 6.18
CA ALA A 80 8.73 3.84 7.14
C ALA A 80 7.23 3.57 6.84
N GLU A 81 6.47 4.59 6.46
CA GLU A 81 5.08 4.44 6.04
C GLU A 81 4.97 3.62 4.74
N LEU A 82 5.87 3.81 3.77
CA LEU A 82 5.91 3.03 2.55
C LEU A 82 6.23 1.55 2.83
N PHE A 83 7.15 1.28 3.77
CA PHE A 83 7.43 -0.09 4.21
C PHE A 83 6.18 -0.77 4.80
N LYS A 84 5.43 -0.07 5.65
CA LYS A 84 4.15 -0.58 6.20
C LYS A 84 3.15 -0.94 5.11
N ARG A 85 3.05 -0.13 4.06
CA ARG A 85 2.16 -0.43 2.91
C ARG A 85 2.62 -1.66 2.16
N MET A 86 3.91 -1.79 1.91
CA MET A 86 4.48 -2.97 1.27
C MET A 86 4.19 -4.24 2.09
N VAL A 87 4.38 -4.20 3.41
CA VAL A 87 4.04 -5.31 4.32
C VAL A 87 2.56 -5.63 4.27
N PHE A 88 1.69 -4.62 4.34
CA PHE A 88 0.24 -4.80 4.26
C PHE A 88 -0.16 -5.46 2.95
N ASN A 89 0.28 -4.93 1.81
CA ASN A 89 -0.04 -5.45 0.48
C ASN A 89 0.43 -6.91 0.31
N ALA A 90 1.61 -7.23 0.84
CA ALA A 90 2.11 -8.60 0.87
C ALA A 90 1.23 -9.53 1.72
N ALA A 91 0.84 -9.08 2.92
CA ALA A 91 0.08 -9.87 3.87
C ALA A 91 -1.39 -10.09 3.48
N VAL A 92 -1.97 -9.18 2.67
CA VAL A 92 -3.36 -9.31 2.17
C VAL A 92 -3.45 -9.72 0.70
N THR A 93 -2.32 -10.04 0.08
CA THR A 93 -2.26 -10.42 -1.35
C THR A 93 -2.87 -9.34 -2.26
N ASN A 94 -2.54 -8.07 -2.02
CA ASN A 94 -2.86 -7.01 -2.97
C ASN A 94 -1.85 -7.03 -4.12
N ASN A 95 -2.05 -7.92 -5.09
CA ASN A 95 -1.13 -8.11 -6.21
C ASN A 95 -1.32 -7.10 -7.35
N ASP A 96 -2.30 -6.22 -7.26
CA ASP A 96 -2.54 -5.11 -8.19
C ASP A 96 -2.04 -3.76 -7.66
N ASP A 97 -1.21 -3.77 -6.61
CA ASP A 97 -0.58 -2.56 -6.09
C ASP A 97 0.51 -2.03 -7.03
N HIS A 98 0.08 -1.38 -8.09
CA HIS A 98 0.97 -0.76 -9.10
C HIS A 98 1.39 0.67 -8.70
N PRO A 99 2.41 1.27 -9.36
CA PRO A 99 2.94 2.60 -8.95
C PRO A 99 1.91 3.73 -8.97
N ARG A 100 0.79 3.61 -9.68
CA ARG A 100 -0.30 4.61 -9.64
C ARG A 100 -1.05 4.62 -8.30
N ASN A 101 -0.96 3.54 -7.51
CA ASN A 101 -1.57 3.45 -6.18
C ASN A 101 -0.71 4.13 -5.10
N HIS A 102 0.43 4.68 -5.51
CA HIS A 102 1.29 5.52 -4.70
C HIS A 102 1.38 6.92 -5.30
N ALA A 103 1.33 7.94 -4.44
CA ALA A 103 1.47 9.32 -4.89
C ALA A 103 2.21 10.18 -3.86
N LEU A 104 2.86 11.23 -4.35
CA LEU A 104 3.35 12.30 -3.50
C LEU A 104 2.41 13.49 -3.63
N LEU A 105 2.06 14.05 -2.48
CA LEU A 105 1.18 15.19 -2.33
C LEU A 105 1.99 16.40 -1.88
N ARG A 106 1.90 17.52 -2.61
CA ARG A 106 2.56 18.77 -2.23
C ARG A 106 1.65 19.56 -1.30
N ARG A 107 2.09 19.74 -0.05
CA ARG A 107 1.44 20.64 0.91
C ARG A 107 2.44 21.68 1.38
N GLN A 108 1.98 22.95 1.47
CA GLN A 108 2.77 24.07 1.98
C GLN A 108 4.19 24.15 1.43
N LYS A 109 5.18 23.52 2.07
CA LYS A 109 6.61 23.69 1.80
C LYS A 109 7.25 22.59 0.97
N GLY A 110 6.62 21.41 0.81
CA GLY A 110 7.23 20.31 0.09
C GLY A 110 6.33 19.11 -0.14
N TRP A 111 6.94 18.01 -0.54
CA TRP A 111 6.26 16.79 -0.89
C TRP A 111 6.17 15.82 0.29
N ARG A 112 5.10 15.09 0.38
CA ARG A 112 4.88 14.02 1.35
C ARG A 112 4.23 12.82 0.67
N LEU A 113 4.49 11.63 1.14
CA LEU A 113 3.73 10.45 0.72
C LEU A 113 2.24 10.68 1.01
N SER A 114 1.37 10.49 0.01
CA SER A 114 -0.08 10.65 0.14
C SER A 114 -0.65 9.66 1.15
N PRO A 115 -1.86 9.82 1.68
CA PRO A 115 -2.59 8.71 2.27
C PRO A 115 -2.64 7.51 1.31
N ALA A 116 -2.66 6.29 1.83
CA ALA A 116 -2.83 5.09 1.03
C ALA A 116 -4.27 4.97 0.50
N TYR A 117 -4.42 4.46 -0.69
CA TYR A 117 -5.69 4.23 -1.35
C TYR A 117 -5.59 2.98 -2.24
N ASP A 118 -6.71 2.45 -2.66
CA ASP A 118 -6.79 1.27 -3.53
C ASP A 118 -6.11 0.03 -2.94
N LEU A 119 -6.37 -0.19 -1.65
CA LEU A 119 -5.86 -1.33 -0.90
C LEU A 119 -6.88 -2.47 -0.96
N VAL A 120 -6.77 -3.33 -1.97
CA VAL A 120 -7.76 -4.37 -2.26
C VAL A 120 -7.12 -5.76 -2.19
N PRO A 121 -7.57 -6.64 -1.28
CA PRO A 121 -7.13 -8.03 -1.28
C PRO A 121 -7.59 -8.72 -2.56
N THR A 122 -6.70 -9.46 -3.22
CA THR A 122 -7.06 -10.21 -4.43
C THR A 122 -7.34 -11.67 -4.05
N PRO A 123 -8.54 -12.20 -4.31
CA PRO A 123 -8.84 -13.61 -4.13
C PRO A 123 -7.89 -14.47 -4.97
N VAL A 124 -7.40 -15.52 -4.39
CA VAL A 124 -6.23 -16.29 -4.80
C VAL A 124 -6.31 -16.93 -6.18
N ILE A 125 -5.23 -16.78 -6.93
CA ILE A 125 -4.98 -17.52 -8.16
C ILE A 125 -3.97 -18.67 -7.94
N SER A 126 -2.99 -18.52 -7.03
CA SER A 126 -2.00 -19.55 -6.70
C SER A 126 -1.76 -19.63 -5.19
N ARG A 127 -1.52 -20.85 -4.68
CA ARG A 127 -1.17 -21.07 -3.26
C ARG A 127 0.34 -21.07 -3.01
N GLU A 128 1.14 -21.34 -4.04
CA GLU A 128 2.56 -21.61 -3.89
C GLU A 128 3.41 -20.33 -3.88
N ARG A 129 3.06 -19.36 -4.71
CA ARG A 129 3.79 -18.10 -4.83
C ARG A 129 2.85 -16.95 -5.10
N ARG A 130 3.08 -15.84 -4.41
CA ARG A 130 2.34 -14.61 -4.60
C ARG A 130 3.30 -13.46 -4.83
N ASP A 131 3.19 -12.89 -6.00
CA ASP A 131 4.00 -11.74 -6.41
C ASP A 131 3.16 -10.48 -6.31
N LEU A 132 3.72 -9.42 -5.78
CA LEU A 132 3.15 -8.09 -5.89
C LEU A 132 3.39 -7.50 -7.28
N ALA A 133 2.74 -6.39 -7.61
CA ALA A 133 3.00 -5.67 -8.85
C ALA A 133 4.38 -5.02 -8.84
N LEU A 134 4.80 -4.47 -7.69
CA LEU A 134 6.12 -3.87 -7.49
C LEU A 134 7.13 -4.89 -6.95
N THR A 135 8.39 -4.68 -7.29
CA THR A 135 9.53 -5.36 -6.65
C THR A 135 9.54 -5.05 -5.15
N VAL A 136 9.61 -6.10 -4.34
CA VAL A 136 9.61 -6.05 -2.87
C VAL A 136 11.03 -5.91 -2.31
N GLY A 137 11.95 -6.71 -2.81
CA GLY A 137 13.31 -6.78 -2.31
C GLY A 137 14.28 -7.45 -3.29
N HIS A 138 15.37 -8.02 -2.76
CA HIS A 138 16.39 -8.69 -3.56
C HIS A 138 15.85 -9.87 -4.39
N TYR A 139 14.80 -10.50 -3.92
CA TYR A 139 14.18 -11.66 -4.56
C TYR A 139 12.96 -11.30 -5.41
N GLY A 140 13.02 -10.11 -6.01
CA GLY A 140 12.00 -9.62 -6.91
C GLY A 140 10.68 -9.28 -6.20
N ARG A 141 9.55 -9.74 -6.75
CA ARG A 141 8.20 -9.37 -6.35
C ARG A 141 7.55 -10.31 -5.34
N THR A 142 8.27 -11.35 -4.92
CA THR A 142 7.74 -12.36 -3.99
C THR A 142 7.30 -11.74 -2.67
N ALA A 143 6.03 -11.93 -2.30
CA ALA A 143 5.41 -11.42 -1.10
C ALA A 143 5.67 -12.36 0.09
N SER A 144 6.85 -12.25 0.71
CA SER A 144 7.26 -13.09 1.84
C SER A 144 8.13 -12.33 2.83
N ILE A 145 8.17 -12.76 4.08
CA ILE A 145 8.94 -12.12 5.15
C ILE A 145 10.42 -12.01 4.77
N TYR A 146 11.03 -13.07 4.25
CA TYR A 146 12.46 -13.02 3.86
C TYR A 146 12.73 -11.93 2.82
N ASN A 147 11.83 -11.73 1.86
CA ASN A 147 12.02 -10.73 0.81
C ASN A 147 11.73 -9.31 1.32
N LEU A 148 10.73 -9.13 2.16
CA LEU A 148 10.43 -7.85 2.83
C LEU A 148 11.62 -7.34 3.65
N LEU A 149 12.30 -8.24 4.36
CA LEU A 149 13.46 -7.90 5.18
C LEU A 149 14.73 -7.63 4.34
N SER A 150 14.84 -8.22 3.16
CA SER A 150 16.07 -8.24 2.35
C SER A 150 16.61 -6.87 1.96
N GLN A 151 15.76 -5.83 1.93
CA GLN A 151 16.13 -4.45 1.65
C GLN A 151 15.55 -3.43 2.64
N ALA A 152 15.28 -3.84 3.89
CA ALA A 152 14.74 -2.97 4.95
C ALA A 152 15.55 -1.68 5.14
N GLY A 153 16.88 -1.75 5.01
CA GLY A 153 17.76 -0.58 5.09
C GLY A 153 17.47 0.52 4.07
N ARG A 154 16.88 0.19 2.92
CA ARG A 154 16.45 1.21 1.94
C ARG A 154 15.22 2.01 2.39
N PHE A 155 14.50 1.52 3.37
CA PHE A 155 13.39 2.24 4.03
C PHE A 155 13.84 2.96 5.30
N GLY A 156 15.14 2.92 5.62
CA GLY A 156 15.71 3.52 6.83
C GLY A 156 15.47 2.69 8.09
N LEU A 157 15.15 1.39 7.94
CA LEU A 157 14.87 0.49 9.04
C LEU A 157 16.03 -0.51 9.22
N SER A 158 16.40 -0.79 10.47
CA SER A 158 17.17 -1.99 10.79
C SER A 158 16.32 -3.24 10.55
N GLU A 159 16.96 -4.41 10.46
CA GLU A 159 16.23 -5.67 10.32
C GLU A 159 15.28 -5.91 11.53
N GLU A 160 15.70 -5.55 12.73
CA GLU A 160 14.92 -5.69 13.95
C GLU A 160 13.67 -4.78 13.90
N GLU A 161 13.80 -3.52 13.50
CA GLU A 161 12.69 -2.58 13.36
C GLU A 161 11.71 -3.04 12.26
N ALA A 162 12.23 -3.51 11.13
CA ALA A 162 11.42 -4.05 10.04
C ALA A 162 10.64 -5.30 10.47
N ARG A 163 11.29 -6.21 11.19
CA ARG A 163 10.66 -7.41 11.75
C ARG A 163 9.59 -7.07 12.78
N ALA A 164 9.84 -6.10 13.64
CA ALA A 164 8.86 -5.62 14.61
C ALA A 164 7.62 -5.04 13.92
N GLU A 165 7.80 -4.31 12.82
CA GLU A 165 6.68 -3.77 12.03
C GLU A 165 5.88 -4.87 11.32
N ILE A 166 6.54 -5.88 10.76
CA ILE A 166 5.89 -7.06 10.16
C ILE A 166 5.06 -7.80 11.22
N ASN A 167 5.63 -8.08 12.38
CA ASN A 167 4.92 -8.79 13.46
C ASN A 167 3.69 -8.00 13.94
N ARG A 168 3.82 -6.68 14.09
CA ARG A 168 2.70 -5.81 14.46
C ARG A 168 1.58 -5.86 13.42
N MET A 169 1.93 -5.90 12.14
CA MET A 169 0.95 -6.03 11.06
C MET A 169 0.24 -7.38 11.11
N ILE A 170 0.98 -8.47 11.34
CA ILE A 170 0.41 -9.82 11.49
C ILE A 170 -0.60 -9.86 12.64
N GLU A 171 -0.26 -9.28 13.80
CA GLU A 171 -1.16 -9.26 14.97
C GLU A 171 -2.48 -8.53 14.65
N VAL A 172 -2.42 -7.40 13.98
CA VAL A 172 -3.62 -6.66 13.55
C VAL A 172 -4.43 -7.50 12.55
N LEU A 173 -3.77 -8.08 11.55
CA LEU A 173 -4.44 -8.85 10.51
C LEU A 173 -5.03 -10.17 11.00
N ARG A 174 -4.55 -10.77 12.09
CA ARG A 174 -5.17 -11.97 12.67
C ARG A 174 -6.62 -11.76 13.10
N ASN A 175 -6.99 -10.51 13.41
CA ASN A 175 -8.34 -10.14 13.84
C ASN A 175 -9.22 -9.63 12.66
N TRP A 176 -8.81 -9.84 11.41
CA TRP A 176 -9.48 -9.30 10.24
C TRP A 176 -10.97 -9.67 10.13
N ARG A 177 -11.36 -10.89 10.54
CA ARG A 177 -12.77 -11.32 10.49
C ARG A 177 -13.67 -10.51 11.40
N GLU A 178 -13.22 -10.19 12.60
CA GLU A 178 -13.95 -9.34 13.55
C GLU A 178 -14.10 -7.93 13.01
N ILE A 179 -13.02 -7.38 12.42
CA ILE A 179 -13.03 -6.07 11.77
C ILE A 179 -14.03 -6.05 10.60
N PHE A 180 -14.00 -7.06 9.74
CA PHE A 180 -14.92 -7.18 8.62
C PHE A 180 -16.38 -7.26 9.07
N TYR A 181 -16.64 -8.07 10.09
CA TYR A 181 -17.97 -8.18 10.68
C TYR A 181 -18.47 -6.84 11.22
N THR A 182 -17.64 -6.10 11.96
CA THR A 182 -18.01 -4.76 12.48
C THR A 182 -18.22 -3.72 11.38
N CYS A 183 -17.59 -3.91 10.21
CA CYS A 183 -17.78 -3.09 9.01
C CYS A 183 -18.98 -3.53 8.15
N GLY A 184 -19.74 -4.54 8.56
CA GLY A 184 -20.91 -5.02 7.84
C GLY A 184 -20.62 -5.95 6.66
N VAL A 185 -19.40 -6.48 6.54
CA VAL A 185 -19.05 -7.48 5.51
C VAL A 185 -19.74 -8.80 5.80
N SER A 186 -20.41 -9.39 4.79
CA SER A 186 -21.08 -10.67 4.95
C SER A 186 -20.09 -11.83 5.21
N ALA A 187 -20.54 -12.86 5.91
CA ALA A 187 -19.72 -14.06 6.11
C ALA A 187 -19.28 -14.69 4.78
N LYS A 188 -20.15 -14.71 3.77
CA LYS A 188 -19.87 -15.22 2.43
C LYS A 188 -18.75 -14.44 1.76
N ASP A 189 -18.78 -13.11 1.83
CA ASP A 189 -17.75 -12.26 1.23
C ASP A 189 -16.42 -12.40 1.99
N ALA A 190 -16.49 -12.47 3.31
CA ALA A 190 -15.32 -12.73 4.16
C ALA A 190 -14.67 -14.08 3.81
N ASP A 191 -15.43 -15.13 3.60
CA ASP A 191 -14.92 -16.47 3.22
C ASP A 191 -14.31 -16.46 1.80
N THR A 192 -14.86 -15.67 0.89
CA THR A 192 -14.31 -15.49 -0.45
C THR A 192 -12.92 -14.86 -0.42
N ILE A 193 -12.69 -13.90 0.49
CA ILE A 193 -11.44 -13.15 0.61
C ILE A 193 -10.43 -13.86 1.54
N ALA A 194 -10.90 -14.73 2.44
CA ALA A 194 -10.07 -15.38 3.44
C ALA A 194 -8.74 -15.97 2.92
N PRO A 195 -8.70 -16.63 1.73
CA PRO A 195 -7.45 -17.16 1.21
C PRO A 195 -6.40 -16.10 0.83
N ALA A 196 -6.77 -14.83 0.69
CA ALA A 196 -5.85 -13.73 0.40
C ALA A 196 -5.13 -13.22 1.66
N LEU A 197 -5.70 -13.44 2.84
CA LEU A 197 -5.23 -12.89 4.10
C LEU A 197 -4.20 -13.82 4.76
N LEU A 198 -3.01 -13.31 5.03
CA LEU A 198 -1.92 -14.03 5.70
C LEU A 198 -1.66 -15.42 5.08
N PRO A 199 -1.41 -15.54 3.78
CA PRO A 199 -1.17 -16.83 3.14
C PRO A 199 0.12 -17.50 3.62
N ASP A 200 0.20 -18.82 3.59
CA ASP A 200 1.37 -19.58 4.10
C ASP A 200 2.69 -19.10 3.46
N CYS A 201 2.69 -18.78 2.17
CA CYS A 201 3.89 -18.29 1.47
C CYS A 201 4.39 -16.91 1.97
N PHE A 202 3.54 -16.13 2.63
CA PHE A 202 3.96 -14.90 3.29
C PHE A 202 4.92 -15.17 4.45
N PHE A 203 4.71 -16.25 5.20
CA PHE A 203 5.49 -16.59 6.40
C PHE A 203 6.85 -17.23 6.11
N LEU A 204 7.25 -17.36 4.85
CA LEU A 204 8.56 -17.88 4.53
C LEU A 204 9.67 -16.95 5.06
N GLU A 205 10.50 -17.48 5.96
CA GLU A 205 11.63 -16.77 6.60
C GLU A 205 12.92 -16.92 5.81
N LYS A 206 13.00 -17.90 4.92
CA LYS A 206 14.13 -18.17 4.04
C LYS A 206 13.64 -18.43 2.63
N ARG A 207 14.47 -18.11 1.65
CA ARG A 207 14.23 -18.52 0.27
C ARG A 207 14.17 -20.05 0.21
N PRO A 208 13.12 -20.64 -0.37
CA PRO A 208 13.13 -22.07 -0.67
C PRO A 208 14.38 -22.39 -1.53
N GLU A 209 15.07 -23.45 -1.22
CA GLU A 209 16.14 -23.96 -2.08
C GLU A 209 15.53 -24.41 -3.41
N GLU A 210 16.14 -24.01 -4.52
CA GLU A 210 15.72 -24.40 -5.85
C GLU A 210 16.03 -25.88 -6.11
#